data_5f05be85bdbe81fe5537aafd2b217b80
#
_entry.id   5f05be85bdbe81fe5537aafd2b217b80
#
_cell.length_a   1.000
_cell.length_b   1.000
_cell.length_c   1.000
_cell.angle_alpha   90.00
_cell.angle_beta   90.00
_cell.angle_gamma   90.00
#
_symmetry.space_group_name_H-M   'P 1'
#
loop_
_entity.id
_entity.type
_entity.pdbx_description
1 polymer ?
#
loop_
_entity_poly.entity_id
_entity_poly.type
_entity_poly.pdbx_seq_one_letter_code
_entity_poly.pdbx_strand_id
1 'polypeptide(L)'
;MKRCVHSSSVIRPLTIIGLVLLLIFSVFEETAAQGDEPTDDEVNAIAKQLYCPVCENVPLDVCGTQACAQWRATIREKLAAGWNEEQIKHYFSDQYGVRVLAQPPTQGFNAIFWAVPPVVFLVG
;
A
#
# COMPACT_ATOMS: atom_id res chain seq x y z
N MET A 1 40.15 -30.45 -46.49
CA MET A 1 39.62 -29.08 -46.42
C MET A 1 38.11 -29.14 -46.14
N LYS A 2 37.69 -29.03 -44.89
CA LYS A 2 36.27 -28.92 -44.49
C LYS A 2 36.16 -27.67 -43.64
N ARG A 3 35.44 -26.67 -44.16
CA ARG A 3 35.22 -25.34 -43.54
C ARG A 3 34.24 -25.49 -42.36
N CYS A 4 34.74 -25.17 -41.20
CA CYS A 4 33.87 -24.85 -40.06
C CYS A 4 33.41 -23.39 -40.21
N VAL A 5 32.22 -23.20 -40.75
CA VAL A 5 31.51 -21.92 -40.74
C VAL A 5 30.07 -22.22 -40.42
N HIS A 6 29.73 -22.27 -39.16
CA HIS A 6 28.33 -22.08 -38.73
C HIS A 6 28.21 -21.97 -37.21
N SER A 7 28.87 -21.00 -36.61
CA SER A 7 28.64 -20.75 -35.17
C SER A 7 28.40 -19.27 -34.81
N SER A 8 28.49 -18.36 -35.76
CA SER A 8 28.37 -16.94 -35.46
C SER A 8 26.91 -16.41 -35.47
N SER A 9 25.96 -17.17 -36.02
CA SER A 9 24.58 -16.66 -36.20
C SER A 9 23.67 -16.84 -34.97
N VAL A 10 24.00 -17.78 -34.10
CA VAL A 10 23.18 -18.07 -32.90
C VAL A 10 23.65 -17.28 -31.67
N ILE A 11 24.93 -16.94 -31.63
CA ILE A 11 25.53 -16.21 -30.50
C ILE A 11 25.06 -14.74 -30.46
N ARG A 12 24.83 -14.11 -31.60
CA ARG A 12 24.38 -12.71 -31.71
C ARG A 12 23.00 -12.45 -31.05
N PRO A 13 21.94 -13.25 -31.31
CA PRO A 13 20.66 -13.04 -30.63
C PRO A 13 20.71 -13.32 -29.13
N LEU A 14 21.52 -14.29 -28.70
CA LEU A 14 21.65 -14.60 -27.26
C LEU A 14 22.33 -13.46 -26.48
N THR A 15 23.36 -12.82 -27.08
CA THR A 15 24.03 -11.67 -26.43
C THR A 15 23.14 -10.45 -26.38
N ILE A 16 22.30 -10.22 -27.39
CA ILE A 16 21.35 -9.11 -27.41
C ILE A 16 20.26 -9.32 -26.36
N ILE A 17 19.73 -10.54 -26.24
CA ILE A 17 18.73 -10.90 -25.22
C ILE A 17 19.32 -10.74 -23.81
N GLY A 18 20.56 -11.18 -23.58
CA GLY A 18 21.26 -11.01 -22.32
C GLY A 18 21.47 -9.53 -21.96
N LEU A 19 21.83 -8.70 -22.94
CA LEU A 19 22.02 -7.26 -22.73
C LEU A 19 20.69 -6.54 -22.43
N VAL A 20 19.62 -6.91 -23.12
CA VAL A 20 18.27 -6.36 -22.88
C VAL A 20 17.75 -6.76 -21.51
N LEU A 21 17.95 -8.01 -21.10
CA LEU A 21 17.58 -8.46 -19.73
C LEU A 21 18.37 -7.72 -18.67
N LEU A 22 19.65 -7.45 -18.90
CA LEU A 22 20.51 -6.72 -17.97
C LEU A 22 20.11 -5.25 -17.86
N LEU A 23 19.67 -4.64 -18.97
CA LEU A 23 19.13 -3.28 -18.99
C LEU A 23 17.75 -3.19 -18.30
N ILE A 24 16.90 -4.20 -18.43
CA ILE A 24 15.61 -4.23 -17.73
C ILE A 24 15.81 -4.40 -16.23
N PHE A 25 16.81 -5.17 -15.81
CA PHE A 25 17.13 -5.37 -14.39
C PHE A 25 17.70 -4.10 -13.72
N SER A 26 18.39 -3.24 -14.47
CA SER A 26 18.95 -1.98 -13.95
C SER A 26 17.92 -0.86 -13.79
N VAL A 27 16.71 -1.00 -14.31
CA VAL A 27 15.63 -0.01 -14.13
C VAL A 27 14.78 -0.30 -12.88
N PHE A 28 15.00 -1.45 -12.24
CA PHE A 28 14.36 -1.80 -10.97
C PHE A 28 15.21 -1.35 -9.77
N GLU A 29 15.71 -0.11 -9.82
CA GLU A 29 16.07 0.57 -8.60
C GLU A 29 14.75 1.04 -7.98
N GLU A 30 14.29 0.29 -6.99
CA GLU A 30 13.36 0.82 -6.01
C GLU A 30 13.96 2.14 -5.52
N THR A 31 13.34 3.23 -5.93
CA THR A 31 13.58 4.52 -5.30
C THR A 31 13.09 4.34 -3.86
N ALA A 32 13.97 3.84 -2.97
CA ALA A 32 13.82 4.05 -1.56
C ALA A 32 13.79 5.57 -1.42
N ALA A 33 12.59 6.13 -1.35
CA ALA A 33 12.37 7.51 -1.00
C ALA A 33 13.09 7.68 0.34
N GLN A 34 14.22 8.37 0.30
CA GLN A 34 14.90 8.86 1.49
C GLN A 34 13.84 9.70 2.19
N GLY A 35 13.40 9.22 3.36
CA GLY A 35 12.29 9.80 4.07
C GLY A 35 12.65 11.22 4.50
N ASP A 36 12.12 12.20 3.78
CA ASP A 36 11.80 13.45 4.40
C ASP A 36 10.89 13.12 5.58
N GLU A 37 11.18 13.71 6.73
CA GLU A 37 10.35 13.54 7.92
C GLU A 37 8.88 13.78 7.53
N PRO A 38 7.96 12.85 7.86
CA PRO A 38 6.57 12.95 7.42
C PRO A 38 5.96 14.28 7.83
N THR A 39 5.39 14.98 6.88
CA THR A 39 4.77 16.28 7.12
C THR A 39 3.49 16.12 7.94
N ASP A 40 3.10 17.20 8.64
CA ASP A 40 1.84 17.22 9.39
C ASP A 40 0.63 16.98 8.45
N ASP A 41 0.71 17.42 7.20
CA ASP A 41 -0.35 17.22 6.21
C ASP A 41 -0.50 15.73 5.84
N GLU A 42 0.59 14.99 5.67
CA GLU A 42 0.57 13.55 5.41
C GLU A 42 -0.01 12.78 6.61
N VAL A 43 0.43 13.12 7.82
CA VAL A 43 -0.12 12.53 9.05
C VAL A 43 -1.61 12.81 9.17
N ASN A 44 -2.04 14.04 8.93
CA ASN A 44 -3.44 14.45 9.02
C ASN A 44 -4.30 13.81 7.91
N ALA A 45 -3.77 13.58 6.71
CA ALA A 45 -4.48 12.89 5.64
C ALA A 45 -4.90 11.47 6.06
N ILE A 46 -4.04 10.76 6.77
CA ILE A 46 -4.35 9.44 7.33
C ILE A 46 -5.23 9.57 8.57
N ALA A 47 -4.94 10.53 9.45
CA ALA A 47 -5.70 10.76 10.69
C ALA A 47 -7.18 11.04 10.44
N LYS A 48 -7.54 11.73 9.35
CA LYS A 48 -8.94 11.96 8.91
C LYS A 48 -9.71 10.68 8.64
N GLN A 49 -9.02 9.60 8.30
CA GLN A 49 -9.61 8.31 7.96
C GLN A 49 -9.69 7.36 9.16
N LEU A 50 -9.24 7.81 10.33
CA LEU A 50 -9.24 7.04 11.57
C LEU A 50 -10.08 7.74 12.63
N TYR A 51 -10.89 6.97 13.35
CA TYR A 51 -11.67 7.45 14.49
C TYR A 51 -10.95 7.13 15.81
N CYS A 52 -11.08 8.06 16.74
CA CYS A 52 -10.57 7.86 18.09
C CYS A 52 -11.33 6.72 18.79
N PRO A 53 -10.62 5.71 19.35
CA PRO A 53 -11.28 4.56 20.00
C PRO A 53 -11.96 4.91 21.33
N VAL A 54 -11.58 6.04 21.94
CA VAL A 54 -12.12 6.51 23.23
C VAL A 54 -13.08 7.68 23.09
N CYS A 55 -13.27 8.20 21.85
CA CYS A 55 -14.18 9.29 21.54
C CYS A 55 -15.17 8.79 20.48
N GLU A 56 -16.47 8.88 20.74
CA GLU A 56 -17.47 8.42 19.77
C GLU A 56 -17.43 9.24 18.48
N ASN A 57 -17.04 8.58 17.38
CA ASN A 57 -17.06 9.14 16.02
C ASN A 57 -16.28 10.46 15.81
N VAL A 58 -15.22 10.69 16.56
CA VAL A 58 -14.36 11.85 16.37
C VAL A 58 -13.16 11.46 15.53
N PRO A 59 -12.96 12.06 14.33
CA PRO A 59 -11.76 11.83 13.53
C PRO A 59 -10.49 12.27 14.26
N LEU A 60 -9.40 11.55 14.03
CA LEU A 60 -8.14 11.79 14.74
C LEU A 60 -7.50 13.15 14.44
N ASP A 61 -7.75 13.72 13.25
CA ASP A 61 -7.19 15.01 12.82
C ASP A 61 -7.72 16.19 13.64
N VAL A 62 -8.98 16.13 14.05
CA VAL A 62 -9.63 17.19 14.84
C VAL A 62 -9.72 16.87 16.33
N CYS A 63 -9.31 15.67 16.74
CA CYS A 63 -9.37 15.22 18.11
C CYS A 63 -8.22 15.83 18.94
N GLY A 64 -8.57 16.59 19.99
CA GLY A 64 -7.63 17.27 20.88
C GLY A 64 -7.16 16.45 22.08
N THR A 65 -7.57 15.20 22.24
CA THR A 65 -7.18 14.38 23.40
C THR A 65 -5.74 13.88 23.29
N GLN A 66 -5.14 13.55 24.45
CA GLN A 66 -3.80 12.97 24.48
C GLN A 66 -3.72 11.63 23.73
N ALA A 67 -4.78 10.81 23.79
CA ALA A 67 -4.86 9.55 23.06
C ALA A 67 -4.75 9.79 21.54
N CYS A 68 -5.47 10.79 21.01
CA CYS A 68 -5.39 11.16 19.60
C CYS A 68 -4.02 11.70 19.21
N ALA A 69 -3.38 12.45 20.08
CA ALA A 69 -2.00 12.94 19.86
C ALA A 69 -1.00 11.78 19.79
N GLN A 70 -1.13 10.77 20.65
CA GLN A 70 -0.31 9.56 20.60
C GLN A 70 -0.52 8.77 19.31
N TRP A 71 -1.75 8.63 18.85
CA TRP A 71 -2.06 7.94 17.60
C TRP A 71 -1.48 8.67 16.39
N ARG A 72 -1.59 10.01 16.34
CA ARG A 72 -0.93 10.79 15.27
C ARG A 72 0.60 10.65 15.32
N ALA A 73 1.20 10.58 16.51
CA ALA A 73 2.63 10.30 16.64
C ALA A 73 3.00 8.91 16.11
N THR A 74 2.17 7.88 16.38
CA THR A 74 2.36 6.54 15.82
C THR A 74 2.22 6.53 14.29
N ILE A 75 1.26 7.27 13.71
CA ILE A 75 1.13 7.42 12.25
C ILE A 75 2.42 8.01 11.67
N ARG A 76 2.94 9.09 12.28
CA ARG A 76 4.21 9.72 11.85
C ARG A 76 5.38 8.74 11.91
N GLU A 77 5.51 7.98 12.99
CA GLU A 77 6.55 6.96 13.14
C GLU A 77 6.47 5.90 12.03
N LYS A 78 5.26 5.41 11.72
CA LYS A 78 5.07 4.40 10.67
C LYS A 78 5.36 4.96 9.28
N LEU A 79 4.93 6.20 8.98
CA LEU A 79 5.28 6.89 7.74
C LEU A 79 6.80 7.05 7.60
N ALA A 80 7.49 7.50 8.66
CA ALA A 80 8.95 7.61 8.68
C ALA A 80 9.65 6.26 8.47
N ALA A 81 9.02 5.16 8.88
CA ALA A 81 9.50 3.79 8.63
C ALA A 81 9.18 3.30 7.19
N GLY A 82 8.59 4.12 6.33
CA GLY A 82 8.28 3.80 4.94
C GLY A 82 6.96 3.03 4.75
N TRP A 83 6.09 2.99 5.75
CA TRP A 83 4.78 2.38 5.61
C TRP A 83 3.86 3.25 4.78
N ASN A 84 3.03 2.63 3.95
CA ASN A 84 2.00 3.33 3.21
C ASN A 84 0.70 3.44 4.04
N GLU A 85 -0.23 4.26 3.56
CA GLU A 85 -1.53 4.52 4.20
C GLU A 85 -2.31 3.24 4.50
N GLU A 86 -2.38 2.29 3.57
CA GLU A 86 -3.13 1.05 3.74
C GLU A 86 -2.52 0.16 4.84
N GLN A 87 -1.20 0.08 4.91
CA GLN A 87 -0.50 -0.67 5.96
C GLN A 87 -0.76 -0.06 7.34
N ILE A 88 -0.78 1.27 7.42
CA ILE A 88 -1.07 1.98 8.67
C ILE A 88 -2.52 1.77 9.10
N LYS A 89 -3.48 1.88 8.18
CA LYS A 89 -4.90 1.60 8.47
C LYS A 89 -5.11 0.16 8.90
N HIS A 90 -4.44 -0.78 8.25
CA HIS A 90 -4.50 -2.20 8.62
C HIS A 90 -3.95 -2.44 10.03
N TYR A 91 -2.81 -1.83 10.36
CA TYR A 91 -2.23 -1.91 11.69
C TYR A 91 -3.23 -1.45 12.79
N PHE A 92 -3.89 -0.30 12.58
CA PHE A 92 -4.86 0.19 13.55
C PHE A 92 -6.13 -0.68 13.60
N SER A 93 -6.60 -1.19 12.47
CA SER A 93 -7.76 -2.08 12.43
C SER A 93 -7.50 -3.44 13.10
N ASP A 94 -6.29 -3.96 13.02
CA ASP A 94 -5.90 -5.21 13.67
C ASP A 94 -5.79 -5.06 15.20
N GLN A 95 -5.32 -3.90 15.66
CA GLN A 95 -5.14 -3.63 17.09
C GLN A 95 -6.45 -3.25 17.80
N TYR A 96 -7.31 -2.49 17.13
CA TYR A 96 -8.47 -1.85 17.74
C TYR A 96 -9.81 -2.23 17.07
N GLY A 97 -9.75 -3.03 16.02
CA GLY A 97 -10.90 -3.46 15.23
C GLY A 97 -11.28 -2.48 14.14
N VAL A 98 -12.09 -2.95 13.19
CA VAL A 98 -12.51 -2.18 11.99
C VAL A 98 -13.32 -0.91 12.31
N ARG A 99 -13.79 -0.75 13.53
CA ARG A 99 -14.54 0.44 13.99
C ARG A 99 -13.72 1.72 13.99
N VAL A 100 -12.39 1.61 14.04
CA VAL A 100 -11.50 2.78 14.02
C VAL A 100 -11.29 3.34 12.61
N LEU A 101 -11.74 2.63 11.57
CA LEU A 101 -11.68 3.08 10.19
C LEU A 101 -12.92 3.91 9.84
N ALA A 102 -12.72 5.10 9.28
CA ALA A 102 -13.82 5.94 8.78
C ALA A 102 -14.59 5.25 7.64
N GLN A 103 -13.89 4.45 6.86
CA GLN A 103 -14.48 3.59 5.83
C GLN A 103 -14.03 2.15 6.07
N PRO A 104 -14.97 1.23 6.36
CA PRO A 104 -14.63 -0.18 6.49
C PRO A 104 -14.08 -0.70 5.14
N PRO A 105 -13.08 -1.58 5.16
CA PRO A 105 -12.53 -2.14 3.94
C PRO A 105 -13.62 -2.84 3.14
N THR A 106 -13.77 -2.45 1.87
CA THR A 106 -14.73 -3.07 0.93
C THR A 106 -14.23 -4.41 0.37
N GLN A 107 -13.02 -4.82 0.75
CA GLN A 107 -12.39 -6.05 0.30
C GLN A 107 -12.73 -7.24 1.20
N GLY A 108 -12.77 -8.43 0.61
CA GLY A 108 -13.05 -9.67 1.33
C GLY A 108 -14.54 -9.90 1.60
N PHE A 109 -14.87 -10.34 2.80
CA PHE A 109 -16.22 -10.73 3.19
C PHE A 109 -17.27 -9.61 3.03
N ASN A 110 -16.85 -8.34 3.15
CA ASN A 110 -17.73 -7.19 2.97
C ASN A 110 -18.22 -7.03 1.51
N ALA A 111 -17.43 -7.42 0.52
CA ALA A 111 -17.85 -7.35 -0.88
C ALA A 111 -19.04 -8.28 -1.17
N ILE A 112 -19.14 -9.41 -0.47
CA ILE A 112 -20.24 -10.37 -0.60
C ILE A 112 -21.55 -9.76 -0.13
N PHE A 113 -21.55 -9.01 0.97
CA PHE A 113 -22.76 -8.34 1.48
C PHE A 113 -23.34 -7.32 0.51
N TRP A 114 -22.49 -6.68 -0.29
CA TRP A 114 -22.93 -5.73 -1.32
C TRP A 114 -23.39 -6.42 -2.61
N ALA A 115 -22.85 -7.59 -2.91
CA ALA A 115 -23.20 -8.37 -4.11
C ALA A 115 -24.50 -9.18 -3.94
N VAL A 116 -24.80 -9.64 -2.73
CA VAL A 116 -25.97 -10.52 -2.46
C VAL A 116 -27.30 -9.85 -2.81
N PRO A 117 -27.64 -8.60 -2.39
CA PRO A 117 -28.92 -8.00 -2.71
C PRO A 117 -29.23 -7.88 -4.22
N PRO A 118 -28.32 -7.39 -5.07
CA PRO A 118 -28.59 -7.31 -6.50
C PRO A 118 -28.68 -8.68 -7.16
N VAL A 119 -27.92 -9.67 -6.71
CA VAL A 119 -28.01 -11.04 -7.24
C VAL A 119 -29.35 -11.66 -6.89
N VAL A 120 -29.83 -11.54 -5.66
CA VAL A 120 -31.14 -12.03 -5.25
C VAL A 120 -32.26 -11.35 -6.04
N PHE A 121 -32.13 -10.06 -6.32
CA PHE A 121 -33.12 -9.30 -7.09
C PHE A 121 -33.18 -9.72 -8.57
N LEU A 122 -32.05 -10.16 -9.14
CA LEU A 122 -31.99 -10.60 -10.54
C LEU A 122 -32.44 -12.05 -10.74
N VAL A 123 -32.38 -12.89 -9.69
CA VAL A 123 -32.70 -14.33 -9.79
C VAL A 123 -34.13 -14.62 -9.27
N GLY A 124 -34.71 -13.76 -8.45
CA GLY A 124 -36.09 -13.88 -7.93
C GLY A 124 -37.10 -13.16 -8.79
#